data_562794482846597916d9b2151bd23b6e
#
_entry.id   562794482846597916d9b2151bd23b6e
#
_cell.length_a   1.000
_cell.length_b   1.000
_cell.length_c   1.000
_cell.angle_alpha   90.00
_cell.angle_beta   90.00
_cell.angle_gamma   90.00
#
_symmetry.space_group_name_H-M   'P 1'
#
loop_
_entity.id
_entity.type
_entity.pdbx_description
1 polymer ?
#
loop_
_entity_poly.entity_id
_entity_poly.type
_entity_poly.pdbx_seq_one_letter_code
_entity_poly.pdbx_strand_id
1 'polypeptide(L)'
;MGADEEGPPPARKREREEEPAAGDDGGAAASEKRPRAGDESEGASLLGLANYADEEEEERGAPRGRANGRPREEEEEEEEDEEDEEEEDERRAPERRPRQVELRRDCPYLDTVNRQVLDFDFEKFCSISLSNLNVYACLVCGKYYQGRGLKSHAYTHSLEAGHHVFINLQTEKVYCLPDGYEINDPSLEDIRHVLNPRFAREQVKILDKNKQWSRALDGSNYLPGMVGLNNIKETDFVNVTIQSLMRITPLRNFFLIPENYQHSKSPLVHRFGELTRKIWHARNFKGQVSPHEFLQAVMKASEKKFQIGVQSDPVEFMSWLLNTLHAKLRSSKKKNRSIIYDCFQGELEVVKEIHRKHLLDDEQNGEAGSQVETTSDGMVTQTSRVPFLMLGLDLPPPPLFKDAMEKNIIPQVPLFNILKKFDGETVTEVVRPSIARMRYRVIRLPKYMILHMRRFTKNNFFVEKNPTLVNFPVKNLELKDYIPLPKPKESEKLRSKYDLIANIVHDGKPGEGCYRVFVQRKSEEAWYEMQDLHVTETLPQMVALSEAYMQIYEQHE
;
A
#
# COMPACT_ATOMS: atom_id res chain seq x y z
N MET A 1 30.83 16.46 -62.84
CA MET A 1 31.96 16.91 -62.05
C MET A 1 31.54 16.68 -60.63
N GLY A 2 31.82 15.65 -60.05
CA GLY A 2 33.01 15.00 -59.47
C GLY A 2 32.78 15.10 -57.97
N ALA A 3 32.31 14.11 -57.36
CA ALA A 3 32.88 12.98 -56.61
C ALA A 3 33.73 13.49 -55.43
N ASP A 4 33.38 13.10 -54.22
CA ASP A 4 34.21 12.12 -53.49
C ASP A 4 33.49 11.70 -52.17
N GLU A 5 33.32 10.40 -52.06
CA GLU A 5 32.95 9.66 -50.86
C GLU A 5 34.18 9.47 -49.97
N GLU A 6 34.07 9.68 -48.66
CA GLU A 6 35.00 9.08 -47.71
C GLU A 6 34.22 8.36 -46.59
N GLY A 7 34.44 7.05 -46.50
CA GLY A 7 33.91 6.16 -45.51
C GLY A 7 34.78 6.09 -44.24
N PRO A 8 34.24 5.55 -43.11
CA PRO A 8 34.93 5.52 -41.82
C PRO A 8 35.94 4.35 -41.69
N PRO A 9 36.99 4.50 -40.84
CA PRO A 9 38.03 3.50 -40.65
C PRO A 9 37.65 2.38 -39.65
N PRO A 10 38.35 1.23 -39.70
CA PRO A 10 37.95 0.01 -39.04
C PRO A 10 38.45 -0.14 -37.57
N ALA A 11 37.74 -1.00 -36.84
CA ALA A 11 38.00 -1.41 -35.48
C ALA A 11 39.32 -2.16 -35.27
N ARG A 12 40.04 -1.85 -34.20
CA ARG A 12 41.17 -2.61 -33.68
C ARG A 12 40.74 -3.64 -32.64
N LYS A 13 40.99 -4.91 -32.93
CA LYS A 13 41.06 -6.04 -32.00
C LYS A 13 42.22 -5.86 -31.01
N ARG A 14 42.02 -6.22 -29.75
CA ARG A 14 43.11 -6.63 -28.85
C ARG A 14 42.77 -7.96 -28.19
N GLU A 15 43.80 -8.77 -28.19
CA GLU A 15 43.86 -10.19 -27.89
C GLU A 15 43.83 -10.51 -26.38
N ARG A 16 43.47 -11.76 -26.13
CA ARG A 16 43.55 -12.49 -24.85
C ARG A 16 45.02 -12.67 -24.44
N GLU A 17 45.25 -12.67 -23.14
CA GLU A 17 46.34 -13.43 -22.52
C GLU A 17 45.86 -14.22 -21.32
N GLU A 18 46.40 -15.42 -21.18
CA GLU A 18 46.01 -16.56 -20.38
C GLU A 18 46.64 -16.54 -18.97
N GLU A 19 46.07 -17.38 -18.10
CA GLU A 19 46.47 -17.75 -16.75
C GLU A 19 47.97 -18.13 -16.56
N PRO A 20 48.42 -18.31 -15.27
CA PRO A 20 48.36 -19.65 -14.71
C PRO A 20 48.04 -19.77 -13.18
N ALA A 21 47.74 -21.01 -12.87
CA ALA A 21 47.28 -21.59 -11.62
C ALA A 21 48.37 -21.82 -10.55
N ALA A 22 47.81 -22.15 -9.36
CA ALA A 22 48.26 -23.06 -8.30
C ALA A 22 48.84 -22.48 -7.00
N GLY A 23 48.30 -22.99 -5.89
CA GLY A 23 48.89 -22.92 -4.55
C GLY A 23 47.88 -23.22 -3.44
N ASP A 24 47.88 -24.48 -3.05
CA ASP A 24 47.25 -25.16 -1.94
C ASP A 24 47.79 -24.66 -0.57
N ASP A 25 46.95 -24.49 0.48
CA ASP A 25 47.11 -25.10 1.80
C ASP A 25 46.17 -24.52 2.86
N GLY A 26 45.44 -25.41 3.50
CA GLY A 26 45.48 -25.63 4.93
C GLY A 26 44.62 -24.80 5.90
N GLY A 27 43.50 -25.35 6.32
CA GLY A 27 43.18 -25.47 7.72
C GLY A 27 42.41 -24.39 8.46
N ALA A 28 41.22 -24.70 8.86
CA ALA A 28 40.71 -24.75 10.25
C ALA A 28 39.20 -24.44 10.35
N ALA A 29 38.49 -25.39 10.88
CA ALA A 29 37.05 -25.35 11.15
C ALA A 29 36.71 -24.34 12.26
N ALA A 30 35.63 -23.54 12.01
CA ALA A 30 34.85 -22.92 13.05
C ALA A 30 33.36 -23.17 12.78
N SER A 31 32.74 -23.91 13.68
CA SER A 31 31.36 -24.30 13.68
C SER A 31 30.46 -23.11 14.03
N GLU A 32 29.70 -22.62 13.08
CA GLU A 32 28.59 -21.73 13.36
C GLU A 32 27.26 -22.50 13.34
N LYS A 33 26.55 -22.41 14.44
CA LYS A 33 25.23 -22.99 14.69
C LYS A 33 24.18 -22.21 13.83
N ARG A 34 23.56 -22.89 12.88
CA ARG A 34 22.36 -22.43 12.21
C ARG A 34 21.16 -22.47 13.17
N PRO A 35 20.32 -21.45 13.22
CA PRO A 35 19.01 -21.55 13.86
C PRO A 35 18.08 -22.40 12.98
N ARG A 36 17.34 -23.29 13.62
CA ARG A 36 16.30 -24.12 12.98
C ARG A 36 15.15 -23.22 12.56
N ALA A 37 14.85 -23.18 11.28
CA ALA A 37 13.61 -22.62 10.74
C ALA A 37 12.46 -23.54 11.13
N GLY A 38 11.46 -22.97 11.80
CA GLY A 38 10.18 -23.63 12.10
C GLY A 38 9.39 -23.83 10.81
N ASP A 39 8.82 -25.02 10.71
CA ASP A 39 8.00 -25.54 9.62
C ASP A 39 6.58 -24.96 9.77
N GLU A 40 6.23 -23.88 9.05
CA GLU A 40 4.88 -23.32 9.02
C GLU A 40 4.21 -23.58 7.65
N SER A 41 3.37 -24.53 7.70
CA SER A 41 2.17 -24.96 6.96
C SER A 41 1.69 -24.16 5.74
N GLU A 42 1.75 -24.79 4.56
CA GLU A 42 1.16 -24.36 3.28
C GLU A 42 -0.39 -24.50 3.18
N GLY A 43 -1.08 -24.97 4.23
CA GLY A 43 -2.53 -25.21 4.21
C GLY A 43 -3.41 -24.01 4.57
N ALA A 44 -2.87 -22.96 5.19
CA ALA A 44 -3.63 -21.87 5.80
C ALA A 44 -4.00 -20.71 4.85
N SER A 45 -3.50 -20.71 3.61
CA SER A 45 -3.53 -19.52 2.74
C SER A 45 -4.88 -19.17 2.09
N LEU A 46 -5.90 -20.03 2.13
CA LEU A 46 -7.23 -19.70 1.61
C LEU A 46 -8.19 -19.15 2.68
N LEU A 47 -8.00 -19.55 3.92
CA LEU A 47 -8.79 -19.11 5.08
C LEU A 47 -8.13 -17.97 5.86
N GLY A 48 -6.82 -17.83 5.79
CA GLY A 48 -6.06 -16.79 6.51
C GLY A 48 -6.36 -15.34 6.15
N LEU A 49 -7.12 -15.09 5.07
CA LEU A 49 -7.59 -13.75 4.70
C LEU A 49 -8.91 -13.36 5.41
N ALA A 50 -9.58 -14.29 6.09
CA ALA A 50 -10.84 -14.05 6.80
C ALA A 50 -10.70 -14.03 8.34
N ASN A 51 -9.64 -14.59 8.91
CA ASN A 51 -9.52 -14.85 10.36
C ASN A 51 -8.58 -13.91 11.12
N TYR A 52 -8.54 -12.62 10.79
CA TYR A 52 -8.11 -11.59 11.74
C TYR A 52 -9.35 -10.85 12.26
N ALA A 53 -10.23 -11.58 12.96
CA ALA A 53 -11.31 -11.02 13.73
C ALA A 53 -11.30 -11.69 15.10
N ASP A 54 -11.17 -10.84 16.11
CA ASP A 54 -11.49 -11.05 17.52
C ASP A 54 -10.67 -12.05 18.34
N GLU A 55 -9.52 -11.60 18.87
CA GLU A 55 -9.14 -11.93 20.25
C GLU A 55 -9.43 -10.71 21.11
N GLU A 56 -10.64 -10.64 21.68
CA GLU A 56 -10.92 -9.83 22.86
C GLU A 56 -10.46 -10.62 24.08
N GLU A 57 -9.36 -10.19 24.71
CA GLU A 57 -8.98 -10.64 26.05
C GLU A 57 -10.04 -10.18 27.06
N GLU A 58 -10.86 -11.11 27.56
CA GLU A 58 -11.59 -10.96 28.83
C GLU A 58 -10.61 -11.10 29.99
N GLU A 59 -10.34 -9.99 30.67
CA GLU A 59 -9.68 -10.00 31.99
C GLU A 59 -10.51 -10.78 33.01
N ARG A 60 -10.00 -11.90 33.50
CA ARG A 60 -10.39 -12.51 34.78
C ARG A 60 -9.18 -12.98 35.58
N GLY A 61 -8.94 -12.24 36.67
CA GLY A 61 -8.58 -12.71 38.02
C GLY A 61 -7.31 -13.53 38.23
N ALA A 62 -6.40 -12.93 38.97
CA ALA A 62 -5.12 -13.38 39.50
C ALA A 62 -5.11 -14.74 40.26
N PRO A 63 -3.96 -15.36 40.57
CA PRO A 63 -3.11 -14.86 41.65
C PRO A 63 -1.56 -14.97 41.46
N ARG A 64 -0.91 -14.21 42.29
CA ARG A 64 0.51 -13.92 42.52
C ARG A 64 1.49 -15.08 42.48
N GLY A 65 2.63 -14.85 41.80
CA GLY A 65 3.87 -15.60 41.98
C GLY A 65 5.08 -14.79 41.48
N ARG A 66 6.00 -14.46 42.41
CA ARG A 66 7.22 -13.66 42.21
C ARG A 66 8.21 -14.33 41.27
N ALA A 67 8.87 -13.58 40.38
CA ALA A 67 10.36 -13.52 40.26
C ALA A 67 10.81 -12.58 39.13
N ASN A 68 11.59 -11.60 39.48
CA ASN A 68 12.70 -10.85 38.85
C ASN A 68 12.90 -10.88 37.31
N GLY A 69 12.96 -9.67 36.73
CA GLY A 69 13.59 -9.38 35.44
C GLY A 69 13.14 -8.05 34.84
N ARG A 70 13.67 -6.90 35.28
CA ARG A 70 13.68 -5.63 34.57
C ARG A 70 14.72 -5.69 33.43
N PRO A 71 14.66 -4.90 32.32
CA PRO A 71 14.06 -3.56 32.17
C PRO A 71 13.42 -3.37 30.77
N ARG A 72 12.27 -2.69 30.66
CA ARG A 72 11.76 -2.13 29.40
C ARG A 72 10.79 -0.95 29.59
N GLU A 73 10.72 -0.41 30.79
CA GLU A 73 9.80 0.70 31.13
C GLU A 73 10.50 2.07 31.21
N GLU A 74 11.83 2.12 31.08
CA GLU A 74 12.60 3.37 31.27
C GLU A 74 12.56 4.31 30.05
N GLU A 75 12.26 3.83 28.82
CA GLU A 75 12.21 4.69 27.63
C GLU A 75 10.86 5.41 27.41
N GLU A 76 9.75 4.87 27.96
CA GLU A 76 8.44 5.53 27.86
C GLU A 76 8.18 6.52 28.99
N GLU A 77 8.76 6.29 30.18
CA GLU A 77 8.68 7.22 31.31
C GLU A 77 9.55 8.49 31.10
N GLU A 78 10.69 8.39 30.40
CA GLU A 78 11.52 9.56 30.10
C GLU A 78 10.85 10.53 29.09
N GLU A 79 10.00 10.04 28.16
CA GLU A 79 9.24 10.90 27.24
C GLU A 79 8.06 11.61 27.94
N GLU A 80 7.42 10.98 28.95
CA GLU A 80 6.34 11.62 29.74
C GLU A 80 6.89 12.65 30.72
N ASP A 81 8.05 12.38 31.33
CA ASP A 81 8.68 13.31 32.27
C ASP A 81 9.23 14.58 31.58
N GLU A 82 9.70 14.48 30.31
CA GLU A 82 10.12 15.67 29.55
C GLU A 82 8.93 16.53 29.10
N GLU A 83 7.76 15.95 28.82
CA GLU A 83 6.54 16.72 28.52
C GLU A 83 6.01 17.45 29.76
N ASP A 84 6.09 16.83 30.94
CA ASP A 84 5.66 17.46 32.21
C ASP A 84 6.62 18.56 32.67
N GLU A 85 7.92 18.45 32.44
CA GLU A 85 8.88 19.52 32.76
C GLU A 85 8.74 20.76 31.84
N GLU A 86 8.44 20.59 30.53
CA GLU A 86 8.14 21.71 29.64
C GLU A 86 6.81 22.41 29.98
N GLU A 87 5.78 21.67 30.44
CA GLU A 87 4.54 22.26 30.93
C GLU A 87 4.72 22.96 32.30
N GLU A 88 5.59 22.47 33.19
CA GLU A 88 5.87 23.12 34.47
C GLU A 88 6.69 24.41 34.32
N ASP A 89 7.60 24.49 33.36
CA ASP A 89 8.34 25.73 33.08
C ASP A 89 7.45 26.80 32.42
N GLU A 90 6.43 26.42 31.64
CA GLU A 90 5.40 27.37 31.17
C GLU A 90 4.50 27.85 32.31
N ARG A 91 4.24 27.05 33.35
CA ARG A 91 3.45 27.42 34.53
C ARG A 91 4.20 28.27 35.55
N ARG A 92 5.55 28.28 35.55
CA ARG A 92 6.40 29.06 36.44
C ARG A 92 6.79 30.43 35.90
N ALA A 93 6.52 30.70 34.62
CA ALA A 93 6.73 32.05 34.09
C ALA A 93 5.68 33.00 34.66
N PRO A 94 6.06 34.20 35.19
CA PRO A 94 5.10 35.19 35.68
C PRO A 94 4.16 35.51 34.51
N GLU A 95 2.85 35.61 34.77
CA GLU A 95 1.77 35.92 33.82
C GLU A 95 2.17 37.05 32.86
N ARG A 96 2.93 36.73 31.84
CA ARG A 96 3.11 37.59 30.68
C ARG A 96 1.84 37.39 29.86
N ARG A 97 0.96 38.40 29.87
CA ARG A 97 -0.15 38.54 28.94
C ARG A 97 0.30 37.98 27.59
N PRO A 98 -0.47 37.07 26.95
CA PRO A 98 -0.08 36.53 25.66
C PRO A 98 0.20 37.71 24.74
N ARG A 99 1.44 37.87 24.31
CA ARG A 99 1.81 38.89 23.30
C ARG A 99 0.92 38.57 22.12
N GLN A 100 -0.03 39.47 21.81
CA GLN A 100 -0.79 39.39 20.58
C GLN A 100 0.24 39.35 19.43
N VAL A 101 0.32 38.24 18.75
CA VAL A 101 1.21 38.10 17.58
C VAL A 101 0.69 39.10 16.55
N GLU A 102 1.48 40.05 16.17
CA GLU A 102 1.14 41.07 15.18
C GLU A 102 0.92 40.35 13.82
N LEU A 103 -0.22 40.57 13.22
CA LEU A 103 -0.56 40.01 11.89
C LEU A 103 -0.24 41.06 10.83
N ARG A 104 0.68 40.74 9.92
CA ARG A 104 1.09 41.64 8.82
C ARG A 104 0.83 40.98 7.46
N ARG A 105 0.53 41.80 6.45
CA ARG A 105 0.41 41.39 5.04
C ARG A 105 1.65 41.78 4.24
N ASP A 106 2.37 42.79 4.67
CA ASP A 106 3.56 43.35 4.04
C ASP A 106 4.83 42.85 4.76
N CYS A 107 5.41 41.80 4.29
CA CYS A 107 6.72 41.36 4.76
C CYS A 107 7.77 41.65 3.69
N PRO A 108 8.84 42.43 4.01
CA PRO A 108 9.87 42.83 3.03
C PRO A 108 10.70 41.62 2.52
N TYR A 109 10.57 40.46 3.13
CA TYR A 109 11.35 39.24 2.79
C TYR A 109 10.58 38.24 1.96
N LEU A 110 9.37 38.56 1.46
CA LEU A 110 8.54 37.60 0.68
C LEU A 110 9.19 37.22 -0.66
N ASP A 111 9.95 38.12 -1.26
CA ASP A 111 10.70 37.89 -2.49
C ASP A 111 11.88 36.91 -2.32
N THR A 112 12.33 36.64 -1.08
CA THR A 112 13.38 35.67 -0.79
C THR A 112 12.85 34.22 -0.75
N VAL A 113 11.53 34.01 -0.80
CA VAL A 113 10.90 32.68 -0.73
C VAL A 113 11.22 31.88 -1.98
N ASN A 114 11.87 30.73 -1.80
CA ASN A 114 12.29 29.84 -2.87
C ASN A 114 11.49 28.54 -2.87
N ARG A 115 10.48 28.46 -3.73
CA ARG A 115 9.60 27.29 -3.84
C ARG A 115 10.29 26.04 -4.38
N GLN A 116 11.37 26.20 -5.13
CA GLN A 116 12.07 25.06 -5.76
C GLN A 116 12.79 24.15 -4.74
N VAL A 117 13.18 24.73 -3.59
CA VAL A 117 13.86 23.98 -2.52
C VAL A 117 12.89 23.36 -1.51
N LEU A 118 11.58 23.68 -1.62
CA LEU A 118 10.58 23.18 -0.68
C LEU A 118 10.14 21.77 -1.04
N ASP A 119 10.30 20.85 -0.08
CA ASP A 119 9.84 19.48 -0.16
C ASP A 119 9.24 19.06 1.19
N PHE A 120 7.93 18.77 1.20
CA PHE A 120 7.18 18.40 2.39
C PHE A 120 6.78 16.92 2.42
N ASP A 121 7.43 16.08 1.59
CA ASP A 121 7.12 14.67 1.48
C ASP A 121 7.91 13.80 2.46
N PHE A 122 8.94 14.36 3.08
CA PHE A 122 9.79 13.68 4.04
C PHE A 122 9.43 14.01 5.49
N GLU A 123 10.06 13.31 6.41
CA GLU A 123 9.88 13.50 7.85
C GLU A 123 10.18 14.90 8.31
N LYS A 124 9.35 15.39 9.22
CA LYS A 124 9.37 16.77 9.70
C LYS A 124 10.21 16.90 10.98
N PHE A 125 11.49 16.53 10.89
CA PHE A 125 12.44 16.68 12.00
C PHE A 125 13.30 17.93 11.89
N CYS A 126 13.61 18.52 13.03
CA CYS A 126 14.60 19.59 13.11
C CYS A 126 15.97 19.09 12.61
N SER A 127 16.61 19.85 11.73
CA SER A 127 17.93 19.49 11.18
C SER A 127 19.07 19.49 12.22
N ILE A 128 18.83 20.01 13.42
CA ILE A 128 19.83 20.13 14.48
C ILE A 128 19.49 19.22 15.66
N SER A 129 18.29 19.37 16.26
CA SER A 129 17.89 18.63 17.45
C SER A 129 17.28 17.27 17.16
N LEU A 130 16.94 16.99 15.90
CA LEU A 130 16.20 15.80 15.47
C LEU A 130 14.79 15.64 16.09
N SER A 131 14.34 16.65 16.84
CA SER A 131 12.98 16.70 17.40
C SER A 131 11.94 16.97 16.31
N ASN A 132 10.77 16.36 16.46
CA ASN A 132 9.59 16.58 15.62
C ASN A 132 8.58 17.57 16.24
N LEU A 133 8.87 18.09 17.43
CA LEU A 133 8.01 19.02 18.15
C LEU A 133 8.23 20.46 17.67
N ASN A 134 7.14 21.18 17.42
CA ASN A 134 7.13 22.59 17.06
C ASN A 134 8.13 22.97 15.95
N VAL A 135 8.10 22.22 14.83
CA VAL A 135 9.06 22.35 13.73
C VAL A 135 8.59 23.39 12.70
N TYR A 136 9.52 24.20 12.25
CA TYR A 136 9.35 25.24 11.24
C TYR A 136 10.21 24.94 10.01
N ALA A 137 9.64 25.08 8.81
CA ALA A 137 10.41 25.04 7.57
C ALA A 137 10.85 26.46 7.20
N CYS A 138 12.13 26.64 6.94
CA CYS A 138 12.66 27.85 6.33
C CYS A 138 12.25 27.91 4.85
N LEU A 139 11.48 28.92 4.45
CA LEU A 139 10.99 29.03 3.07
C LEU A 139 12.04 29.54 2.08
N VAL A 140 13.26 29.84 2.56
CA VAL A 140 14.38 30.29 1.73
C VAL A 140 15.30 29.12 1.37
N CYS A 141 15.63 28.23 2.32
CA CYS A 141 16.54 27.09 2.08
C CYS A 141 15.90 25.70 2.18
N GLY A 142 14.62 25.59 2.57
CA GLY A 142 13.89 24.33 2.67
C GLY A 142 14.22 23.45 3.89
N LYS A 143 15.16 23.85 4.75
CA LYS A 143 15.55 23.09 5.95
C LYS A 143 14.54 23.31 7.09
N TYR A 144 14.47 22.33 7.99
CA TYR A 144 13.55 22.32 9.11
C TYR A 144 14.27 22.64 10.43
N TYR A 145 13.65 23.46 11.29
CA TYR A 145 14.22 23.90 12.55
C TYR A 145 13.17 23.95 13.65
N GLN A 146 13.55 23.57 14.87
CA GLN A 146 12.67 23.59 16.03
C GLN A 146 12.54 25.00 16.61
N GLY A 147 11.32 25.40 16.96
CA GLY A 147 10.99 26.58 17.73
C GLY A 147 11.18 27.90 16.98
N ARG A 148 10.54 28.98 17.45
CA ARG A 148 10.66 30.34 16.94
C ARG A 148 11.01 31.37 18.00
N GLY A 149 11.14 30.94 19.26
CA GLY A 149 11.50 31.79 20.38
C GLY A 149 12.99 32.17 20.40
N LEU A 150 13.36 33.05 21.28
CA LEU A 150 14.76 33.43 21.52
C LEU A 150 15.59 32.17 21.82
N LYS A 151 16.74 32.05 21.15
CA LYS A 151 17.68 30.91 21.26
C LYS A 151 17.22 29.60 20.65
N SER A 152 16.00 29.51 20.08
CA SER A 152 15.58 28.30 19.33
C SER A 152 16.30 28.18 17.98
N HIS A 153 16.29 26.98 17.40
CA HIS A 153 17.05 26.70 16.18
C HIS A 153 16.57 27.50 14.96
N ALA A 154 15.25 27.71 14.79
CA ALA A 154 14.74 28.53 13.69
C ALA A 154 15.10 30.02 13.89
N TYR A 155 15.05 30.51 15.14
CA TYR A 155 15.46 31.87 15.49
C TYR A 155 16.97 32.09 15.21
N THR A 156 17.83 31.18 15.67
CA THR A 156 19.27 31.20 15.43
C THR A 156 19.58 31.17 13.93
N HIS A 157 18.95 30.29 13.18
CA HIS A 157 19.11 30.21 11.73
C HIS A 157 18.71 31.51 11.03
N SER A 158 17.66 32.19 11.51
CA SER A 158 17.25 33.47 10.93
C SER A 158 18.33 34.57 11.06
N LEU A 159 19.08 34.55 12.15
CA LEU A 159 20.19 35.51 12.40
C LEU A 159 21.47 35.12 11.65
N GLU A 160 21.84 33.82 11.69
CA GLU A 160 23.11 33.36 11.11
C GLU A 160 23.08 33.33 9.57
N ALA A 161 21.96 32.84 8.99
CA ALA A 161 21.81 32.70 7.54
C ALA A 161 21.12 33.90 6.87
N GLY A 162 20.53 34.83 7.64
CA GLY A 162 19.72 35.92 7.09
C GLY A 162 18.43 35.46 6.40
N HIS A 163 17.87 34.31 6.82
CA HIS A 163 16.64 33.75 6.28
C HIS A 163 15.46 34.09 7.21
N HIS A 164 14.48 34.82 6.71
CA HIS A 164 13.49 35.46 7.59
C HIS A 164 12.10 34.87 7.52
N VAL A 165 11.77 34.07 6.51
CA VAL A 165 10.40 33.54 6.33
C VAL A 165 10.33 32.05 6.67
N PHE A 166 9.49 31.71 7.66
CA PHE A 166 9.35 30.36 8.21
C PHE A 166 7.88 29.95 8.29
N ILE A 167 7.54 28.72 7.89
CA ILE A 167 6.21 28.13 8.06
C ILE A 167 6.25 27.07 9.16
N ASN A 168 5.31 27.14 10.11
CA ASN A 168 5.10 26.06 11.07
C ASN A 168 4.46 24.88 10.38
N LEU A 169 5.08 23.69 10.46
CA LEU A 169 4.64 22.49 9.72
C LEU A 169 3.35 21.86 10.25
N GLN A 170 2.95 22.20 11.48
CA GLN A 170 1.74 21.70 12.10
C GLN A 170 0.55 22.67 11.97
N THR A 171 0.79 23.97 12.22
CA THR A 171 -0.28 24.98 12.22
C THR A 171 -0.44 25.70 10.89
N GLU A 172 0.48 25.49 9.93
CA GLU A 172 0.54 26.13 8.60
C GLU A 172 0.67 27.67 8.65
N LYS A 173 0.95 28.22 9.82
CA LYS A 173 1.15 29.66 10.01
C LYS A 173 2.56 30.05 9.60
N VAL A 174 2.68 31.19 8.92
CA VAL A 174 3.96 31.72 8.45
C VAL A 174 4.39 32.88 9.33
N TYR A 175 5.66 32.91 9.70
CA TYR A 175 6.24 33.90 10.58
C TYR A 175 7.50 34.53 9.97
N CYS A 176 7.70 35.80 10.23
CA CYS A 176 8.97 36.48 10.01
C CYS A 176 9.84 36.36 11.28
N LEU A 177 11.05 35.85 11.14
CA LEU A 177 12.03 35.77 12.23
C LEU A 177 13.24 36.62 11.86
N PRO A 178 13.87 37.32 12.82
CA PRO A 178 13.68 37.27 14.28
C PRO A 178 12.54 38.16 14.81
N ASP A 179 11.85 38.96 13.99
CA ASP A 179 10.86 39.94 14.41
C ASP A 179 9.62 39.33 15.10
N GLY A 180 9.26 38.09 14.73
CA GLY A 180 8.24 37.30 15.41
C GLY A 180 6.79 37.57 15.02
N TYR A 181 6.51 38.42 13.99
CA TYR A 181 5.14 38.64 13.50
C TYR A 181 4.66 37.54 12.55
N GLU A 182 3.34 37.32 12.51
CA GLU A 182 2.70 36.37 11.60
C GLU A 182 2.45 37.02 10.23
N ILE A 183 2.82 36.34 9.16
CA ILE A 183 2.62 36.78 7.78
C ILE A 183 1.35 36.15 7.21
N ASN A 184 0.40 36.99 6.80
CA ASN A 184 -0.84 36.54 6.15
C ASN A 184 -0.94 37.16 4.75
N ASP A 185 -0.09 36.66 3.84
CA ASP A 185 -0.08 37.07 2.45
C ASP A 185 -0.64 35.98 1.53
N PRO A 186 -1.52 36.33 0.56
CA PRO A 186 -2.09 35.36 -0.39
C PRO A 186 -1.05 34.66 -1.27
N SER A 187 0.12 35.27 -1.49
CA SER A 187 1.20 34.65 -2.26
C SER A 187 1.77 33.37 -1.64
N LEU A 188 1.48 33.11 -0.35
CA LEU A 188 1.92 31.92 0.37
C LEU A 188 0.90 30.79 0.39
N GLU A 189 -0.29 30.99 -0.20
CA GLU A 189 -1.34 29.98 -0.21
C GLU A 189 -0.95 28.73 -1.00
N ASP A 190 -0.16 28.84 -2.04
CA ASP A 190 0.39 27.72 -2.78
C ASP A 190 1.25 26.81 -1.90
N ILE A 191 2.09 27.40 -1.02
CA ILE A 191 2.95 26.65 -0.08
C ILE A 191 2.10 25.90 0.95
N ARG A 192 1.07 26.56 1.53
CA ARG A 192 0.12 25.92 2.44
C ARG A 192 -0.61 24.75 1.79
N HIS A 193 -1.02 24.91 0.52
CA HIS A 193 -1.70 23.85 -0.24
C HIS A 193 -0.77 22.66 -0.52
N VAL A 194 0.51 22.88 -0.78
CA VAL A 194 1.48 21.78 -0.99
C VAL A 194 1.82 21.08 0.32
N LEU A 195 1.95 21.84 1.42
CA LEU A 195 2.19 21.28 2.75
C LEU A 195 1.03 20.37 3.19
N ASN A 196 -0.21 20.83 3.03
CA ASN A 196 -1.41 20.10 3.43
C ASN A 196 -2.54 20.28 2.41
N PRO A 197 -2.59 19.45 1.37
CA PRO A 197 -3.62 19.53 0.34
C PRO A 197 -5.03 19.35 0.92
N ARG A 198 -5.94 20.25 0.54
CA ARG A 198 -7.35 20.24 0.96
C ARG A 198 -8.28 20.16 -0.24
N PHE A 199 -9.36 19.42 -0.08
CA PHE A 199 -10.38 19.22 -1.10
C PHE A 199 -11.75 19.62 -0.58
N ALA A 200 -12.46 20.46 -1.33
CA ALA A 200 -13.86 20.69 -1.09
C ALA A 200 -14.71 19.51 -1.62
N ARG A 201 -15.84 19.23 -0.98
CA ARG A 201 -16.73 18.12 -1.38
C ARG A 201 -17.21 18.23 -2.83
N GLU A 202 -17.39 19.43 -3.33
CA GLU A 202 -17.78 19.73 -4.71
C GLU A 202 -16.66 19.37 -5.69
N GLN A 203 -15.41 19.67 -5.35
CA GLN A 203 -14.23 19.30 -6.15
C GLN A 203 -14.10 17.77 -6.26
N VAL A 204 -14.30 17.05 -5.15
CA VAL A 204 -14.22 15.59 -5.13
C VAL A 204 -15.22 14.94 -6.07
N LYS A 205 -16.44 15.50 -6.20
CA LYS A 205 -17.49 14.96 -7.10
C LYS A 205 -17.14 15.05 -8.59
N ILE A 206 -16.30 16.00 -8.97
CA ILE A 206 -15.94 16.24 -10.39
C ILE A 206 -14.57 15.68 -10.79
N LEU A 207 -13.82 15.09 -9.85
CA LEU A 207 -12.46 14.58 -10.12
C LEU A 207 -12.41 13.58 -11.28
N ASP A 208 -13.37 12.66 -11.34
CA ASP A 208 -13.43 11.65 -12.41
C ASP A 208 -13.85 12.23 -13.77
N LYS A 209 -14.24 13.50 -13.84
CA LYS A 209 -14.56 14.23 -15.07
C LYS A 209 -13.47 15.22 -15.48
N ASN A 210 -12.51 15.47 -14.58
CA ASN A 210 -11.46 16.45 -14.81
C ASN A 210 -10.37 15.89 -15.73
N LYS A 211 -10.15 16.54 -16.88
CA LYS A 211 -9.14 16.22 -17.88
C LYS A 211 -7.97 17.20 -17.88
N GLN A 212 -7.96 18.17 -16.95
CA GLN A 212 -6.96 19.23 -16.94
C GLN A 212 -5.60 18.73 -16.48
N TRP A 213 -4.58 19.09 -17.24
CA TRP A 213 -3.19 18.93 -16.85
C TRP A 213 -2.80 20.04 -15.86
N SER A 214 -1.96 19.68 -14.93
CA SER A 214 -1.31 20.61 -14.01
C SER A 214 0.14 20.78 -14.40
N ARG A 215 0.72 21.91 -14.01
CA ARG A 215 2.11 22.25 -14.31
C ARG A 215 2.92 22.34 -13.02
N ALA A 216 4.04 21.64 -12.99
CA ALA A 216 5.02 21.69 -11.91
C ALA A 216 5.95 22.93 -12.05
N LEU A 217 6.74 23.21 -11.01
CA LEU A 217 7.65 24.37 -11.02
C LEU A 217 8.79 24.24 -12.02
N ASP A 218 9.20 23.02 -12.36
CA ASP A 218 10.21 22.74 -13.39
C ASP A 218 9.67 22.90 -14.82
N GLY A 219 8.37 23.21 -14.95
CA GLY A 219 7.70 23.38 -16.22
C GLY A 219 7.12 22.08 -16.80
N SER A 220 7.36 20.93 -16.19
CA SER A 220 6.77 19.66 -16.59
C SER A 220 5.25 19.64 -16.35
N ASN A 221 4.54 18.89 -17.17
CA ASN A 221 3.10 18.72 -17.00
C ASN A 221 2.83 17.38 -16.33
N TYR A 222 1.84 17.34 -15.44
CA TYR A 222 1.38 16.11 -14.80
C TYR A 222 -0.15 16.08 -14.71
N LEU A 223 -0.71 14.89 -14.57
CA LEU A 223 -2.14 14.69 -14.36
C LEU A 223 -2.42 14.38 -12.89
N PRO A 224 -3.26 15.16 -12.20
CA PRO A 224 -3.67 14.85 -10.84
C PRO A 224 -4.23 13.43 -10.72
N GLY A 225 -3.75 12.68 -9.74
CA GLY A 225 -4.07 11.26 -9.58
C GLY A 225 -3.25 10.30 -10.43
N MET A 226 -2.42 10.81 -11.37
CA MET A 226 -1.55 10.03 -12.26
C MET A 226 -0.09 10.47 -12.09
N VAL A 227 0.33 10.69 -10.86
CA VAL A 227 1.69 11.09 -10.50
C VAL A 227 2.54 9.87 -10.14
N GLY A 228 3.83 9.90 -10.44
CA GLY A 228 4.77 8.87 -10.03
C GLY A 228 4.98 8.86 -8.52
N LEU A 229 5.25 7.68 -7.96
CA LEU A 229 5.61 7.49 -6.56
C LEU A 229 7.09 7.13 -6.44
N ASN A 230 7.79 7.81 -5.54
CA ASN A 230 9.20 7.54 -5.28
C ASN A 230 9.38 6.13 -4.69
N ASN A 231 10.31 5.35 -5.24
CA ASN A 231 10.73 4.07 -4.65
C ASN A 231 11.85 4.32 -3.64
N ILE A 232 11.54 4.07 -2.36
CA ILE A 232 12.49 4.25 -1.26
C ILE A 232 13.07 2.90 -0.88
N LYS A 233 14.00 2.41 -1.68
CA LYS A 233 14.61 1.08 -1.52
C LYS A 233 13.56 -0.05 -1.50
N GLU A 234 13.36 -0.68 -2.64
CA GLU A 234 12.55 -1.88 -2.81
C GLU A 234 11.10 -1.78 -2.27
N THR A 235 10.49 -0.59 -2.39
CA THR A 235 9.11 -0.32 -1.98
C THR A 235 8.12 -0.27 -3.15
N ASP A 236 8.49 -0.84 -4.29
CA ASP A 236 7.66 -0.94 -5.50
C ASP A 236 6.33 -1.65 -5.25
N PHE A 237 6.32 -2.70 -4.40
CA PHE A 237 5.11 -3.40 -3.99
C PHE A 237 4.09 -2.49 -3.28
N VAL A 238 4.56 -1.50 -2.52
CA VAL A 238 3.71 -0.47 -1.91
C VAL A 238 3.20 0.47 -2.98
N ASN A 239 4.08 0.95 -3.88
CA ASN A 239 3.73 1.89 -4.93
C ASN A 239 2.62 1.36 -5.83
N VAL A 240 2.74 0.13 -6.35
CA VAL A 240 1.71 -0.49 -7.20
C VAL A 240 0.39 -0.71 -6.47
N THR A 241 0.45 -1.07 -5.17
CA THR A 241 -0.73 -1.23 -4.33
C THR A 241 -1.46 0.10 -4.16
N ILE A 242 -0.75 1.17 -3.78
CA ILE A 242 -1.33 2.50 -3.59
C ILE A 242 -1.92 3.02 -4.91
N GLN A 243 -1.17 2.93 -6.02
CA GLN A 243 -1.66 3.37 -7.33
C GLN A 243 -2.95 2.64 -7.74
N SER A 244 -3.06 1.34 -7.45
CA SER A 244 -4.27 0.56 -7.68
C SER A 244 -5.45 1.04 -6.82
N LEU A 245 -5.23 1.27 -5.52
CA LEU A 245 -6.26 1.72 -4.58
C LEU A 245 -6.76 3.13 -4.90
N MET A 246 -5.91 3.99 -5.48
CA MET A 246 -6.29 5.34 -5.91
C MET A 246 -7.32 5.33 -7.06
N ARG A 247 -7.55 4.21 -7.74
CA ARG A 247 -8.58 4.06 -8.80
C ARG A 247 -9.97 3.80 -8.24
N ILE A 248 -10.08 3.44 -6.96
CA ILE A 248 -11.33 3.08 -6.32
C ILE A 248 -12.04 4.34 -5.84
N THR A 249 -12.97 4.82 -6.64
CA THR A 249 -13.65 6.11 -6.45
C THR A 249 -14.21 6.33 -5.04
N PRO A 250 -14.98 5.40 -4.43
CA PRO A 250 -15.51 5.65 -3.07
C PRO A 250 -14.41 5.70 -2.01
N LEU A 251 -13.38 4.84 -2.11
CA LEU A 251 -12.25 4.79 -1.19
C LEU A 251 -11.44 6.09 -1.26
N ARG A 252 -11.03 6.47 -2.47
CA ARG A 252 -10.33 7.73 -2.73
C ARG A 252 -11.12 8.92 -2.19
N ASN A 253 -12.40 9.04 -2.55
CA ASN A 253 -13.25 10.16 -2.15
C ASN A 253 -13.40 10.24 -0.62
N PHE A 254 -13.43 9.09 0.06
CA PHE A 254 -13.46 9.04 1.52
C PHE A 254 -12.20 9.67 2.13
N PHE A 255 -11.01 9.31 1.63
CA PHE A 255 -9.72 9.77 2.16
C PHE A 255 -9.31 11.18 1.70
N LEU A 256 -9.90 11.70 0.63
CA LEU A 256 -9.71 13.11 0.24
C LEU A 256 -10.31 14.10 1.25
N ILE A 257 -11.26 13.66 2.07
CA ILE A 257 -12.00 14.48 3.04
C ILE A 257 -11.60 14.07 4.46
N PRO A 258 -10.68 14.78 5.14
CA PRO A 258 -10.16 14.41 6.46
C PRO A 258 -11.24 14.24 7.54
N GLU A 259 -12.35 14.97 7.46
CA GLU A 259 -13.47 14.91 8.40
C GLU A 259 -14.11 13.51 8.46
N ASN A 260 -13.95 12.69 7.43
CA ASN A 260 -14.48 11.33 7.40
C ASN A 260 -13.78 10.38 8.37
N TYR A 261 -12.52 10.66 8.71
CA TYR A 261 -11.68 9.81 9.55
C TYR A 261 -10.92 10.55 10.67
N GLN A 262 -11.27 11.82 10.94
CA GLN A 262 -10.63 12.63 11.98
C GLN A 262 -10.72 11.99 13.38
N HIS A 263 -11.70 11.12 13.63
CA HIS A 263 -11.88 10.43 14.92
C HIS A 263 -10.96 9.21 15.09
N SER A 264 -10.30 8.77 14.03
CA SER A 264 -9.34 7.67 14.11
C SER A 264 -8.05 8.16 14.77
N LYS A 265 -7.60 7.48 15.82
CA LYS A 265 -6.30 7.76 16.46
C LYS A 265 -5.12 7.11 15.73
N SER A 266 -5.38 6.36 14.65
CA SER A 266 -4.35 5.61 13.94
C SER A 266 -3.51 6.50 13.02
N PRO A 267 -2.19 6.63 13.24
CA PRO A 267 -1.30 7.35 12.34
C PRO A 267 -1.34 6.81 10.90
N LEU A 268 -1.47 5.49 10.72
CA LEU A 268 -1.57 4.87 9.40
C LEU A 268 -2.75 5.40 8.59
N VAL A 269 -3.94 5.57 9.22
CA VAL A 269 -5.13 6.10 8.57
C VAL A 269 -4.92 7.54 8.12
N HIS A 270 -4.31 8.38 8.97
CA HIS A 270 -4.02 9.78 8.65
C HIS A 270 -2.98 9.91 7.54
N ARG A 271 -1.89 9.13 7.58
CA ARG A 271 -0.85 9.14 6.55
C ARG A 271 -1.33 8.57 5.21
N PHE A 272 -2.20 7.56 5.22
CA PHE A 272 -2.86 7.09 4.00
C PHE A 272 -3.73 8.19 3.37
N GLY A 273 -4.50 8.91 4.18
CA GLY A 273 -5.30 10.05 3.71
C GLY A 273 -4.45 11.21 3.18
N GLU A 274 -3.34 11.54 3.85
CA GLU A 274 -2.39 12.56 3.40
C GLU A 274 -1.78 12.19 2.04
N LEU A 275 -1.28 10.95 1.91
CA LEU A 275 -0.73 10.45 0.64
C LEU A 275 -1.79 10.49 -0.47
N THR A 276 -3.04 10.11 -0.17
CA THR A 276 -4.15 10.20 -1.15
C THR A 276 -4.36 11.64 -1.61
N ARG A 277 -4.35 12.62 -0.70
CA ARG A 277 -4.51 14.03 -1.06
C ARG A 277 -3.33 14.56 -1.88
N LYS A 278 -2.09 14.18 -1.54
CA LYS A 278 -0.89 14.57 -2.29
C LYS A 278 -0.92 14.02 -3.73
N ILE A 279 -1.32 12.76 -3.92
CA ILE A 279 -1.42 12.14 -5.26
C ILE A 279 -2.46 12.85 -6.14
N TRP A 280 -3.58 13.29 -5.57
CA TRP A 280 -4.69 13.90 -6.32
C TRP A 280 -4.62 15.43 -6.39
N HIS A 281 -3.62 16.06 -5.78
CA HIS A 281 -3.49 17.51 -5.74
C HIS A 281 -3.08 18.11 -7.10
N ALA A 282 -3.80 19.17 -7.51
CA ALA A 282 -3.60 19.81 -8.82
C ALA A 282 -2.56 20.95 -8.80
N ARG A 283 -1.98 21.26 -7.64
CA ARG A 283 -1.06 22.40 -7.44
C ARG A 283 0.22 21.98 -6.75
N ASN A 284 0.72 20.77 -7.04
CA ASN A 284 2.00 20.33 -6.50
C ASN A 284 3.16 21.05 -7.17
N PHE A 285 4.22 21.28 -6.42
CA PHE A 285 5.47 21.85 -6.95
C PHE A 285 6.20 20.86 -7.87
N LYS A 286 5.99 19.57 -7.69
CA LYS A 286 6.59 18.48 -8.47
C LYS A 286 5.50 17.56 -9.03
N GLY A 287 5.75 16.97 -10.20
CA GLY A 287 4.87 15.98 -10.81
C GLY A 287 4.98 14.57 -10.21
N GLN A 288 5.59 14.44 -9.03
CA GLN A 288 5.84 13.19 -8.32
C GLN A 288 5.58 13.36 -6.82
N VAL A 289 5.36 12.25 -6.10
CA VAL A 289 5.12 12.22 -4.65
C VAL A 289 6.01 11.17 -4.00
N SER A 290 6.57 11.48 -2.82
CA SER A 290 7.29 10.49 -2.02
C SER A 290 6.37 9.94 -0.92
N PRO A 291 6.18 8.61 -0.85
CA PRO A 291 5.34 7.98 0.16
C PRO A 291 6.05 7.76 1.51
N HIS A 292 7.13 8.50 1.82
CA HIS A 292 8.02 8.23 2.93
C HIS A 292 7.30 8.21 4.30
N GLU A 293 6.53 9.25 4.62
CA GLU A 293 5.79 9.32 5.90
C GLU A 293 4.73 8.21 6.03
N PHE A 294 4.12 7.81 4.90
CA PHE A 294 3.21 6.65 4.88
C PHE A 294 3.95 5.34 5.13
N LEU A 295 5.13 5.15 4.52
CA LEU A 295 5.96 3.96 4.73
C LEU A 295 6.42 3.82 6.18
N GLN A 296 6.77 4.91 6.85
CA GLN A 296 7.09 4.92 8.29
C GLN A 296 5.88 4.46 9.12
N ALA A 297 4.69 4.96 8.81
CA ALA A 297 3.47 4.54 9.49
C ALA A 297 3.14 3.06 9.21
N VAL A 298 3.39 2.56 8.00
CA VAL A 298 3.26 1.14 7.64
C VAL A 298 4.24 0.29 8.46
N MET A 299 5.51 0.67 8.52
CA MET A 299 6.53 -0.06 9.26
C MET A 299 6.19 -0.17 10.76
N LYS A 300 5.73 0.94 11.36
CA LYS A 300 5.29 0.95 12.77
C LYS A 300 4.02 0.10 12.98
N ALA A 301 3.00 0.26 12.13
CA ALA A 301 1.72 -0.43 12.27
C ALA A 301 1.77 -1.92 11.94
N SER A 302 2.74 -2.36 11.14
CA SER A 302 2.96 -3.77 10.79
C SER A 302 4.00 -4.46 11.68
N GLU A 303 4.44 -3.80 12.77
CA GLU A 303 5.48 -4.31 13.68
C GLU A 303 6.75 -4.74 12.91
N LYS A 304 7.14 -3.92 11.93
CA LYS A 304 8.28 -4.16 11.03
C LYS A 304 8.12 -5.34 10.08
N LYS A 305 6.92 -5.86 9.86
CA LYS A 305 6.68 -6.88 8.84
C LYS A 305 6.99 -6.34 7.42
N PHE A 306 6.58 -5.11 7.13
CA PHE A 306 6.89 -4.42 5.88
C PHE A 306 7.91 -3.31 6.16
N GLN A 307 9.14 -3.52 5.70
CA GLN A 307 10.26 -2.62 5.99
C GLN A 307 10.78 -1.97 4.70
N ILE A 308 11.28 -0.74 4.83
CA ILE A 308 12.02 -0.07 3.76
C ILE A 308 13.33 -0.83 3.53
N GLY A 309 13.63 -1.17 2.29
CA GLY A 309 14.82 -1.94 1.90
C GLY A 309 14.63 -3.46 1.93
N VAL A 310 13.39 -3.93 2.13
CA VAL A 310 13.02 -5.35 2.03
C VAL A 310 11.82 -5.46 1.10
N GLN A 311 12.01 -6.04 -0.07
CA GLN A 311 10.91 -6.28 -1.00
C GLN A 311 9.91 -7.28 -0.40
N SER A 312 8.63 -7.02 -0.60
CA SER A 312 7.53 -7.86 -0.12
C SER A 312 6.49 -8.09 -1.21
N ASP A 313 5.57 -9.02 -0.96
CA ASP A 313 4.50 -9.33 -1.91
C ASP A 313 3.37 -8.28 -1.83
N PRO A 314 2.98 -7.63 -2.95
CA PRO A 314 1.88 -6.67 -2.97
C PRO A 314 0.52 -7.28 -2.59
N VAL A 315 0.32 -8.59 -2.75
CA VAL A 315 -0.91 -9.28 -2.32
C VAL A 315 -0.98 -9.35 -0.80
N GLU A 316 0.12 -9.71 -0.17
CA GLU A 316 0.23 -9.76 1.29
C GLU A 316 0.10 -8.35 1.88
N PHE A 317 0.77 -7.37 1.29
CA PHE A 317 0.68 -5.97 1.70
C PHE A 317 -0.74 -5.40 1.52
N MET A 318 -1.39 -5.62 0.36
CA MET A 318 -2.77 -5.19 0.09
C MET A 318 -3.73 -5.77 1.12
N SER A 319 -3.61 -7.06 1.39
CA SER A 319 -4.44 -7.79 2.34
C SER A 319 -4.29 -7.22 3.76
N TRP A 320 -3.06 -7.07 4.22
CA TRP A 320 -2.76 -6.47 5.52
C TRP A 320 -3.29 -5.03 5.62
N LEU A 321 -3.03 -4.21 4.59
CA LEU A 321 -3.44 -2.80 4.59
C LEU A 321 -4.97 -2.66 4.66
N LEU A 322 -5.72 -3.40 3.83
CA LEU A 322 -7.18 -3.35 3.83
C LEU A 322 -7.78 -3.80 5.16
N ASN A 323 -7.27 -4.88 5.75
CA ASN A 323 -7.72 -5.37 7.06
C ASN A 323 -7.40 -4.38 8.18
N THR A 324 -6.19 -3.82 8.19
CA THR A 324 -5.78 -2.83 9.19
C THR A 324 -6.61 -1.54 9.08
N LEU A 325 -6.81 -1.02 7.86
CA LEU A 325 -7.67 0.15 7.64
C LEU A 325 -9.12 -0.14 8.07
N HIS A 326 -9.65 -1.34 7.75
CA HIS A 326 -10.98 -1.74 8.22
C HIS A 326 -11.06 -1.72 9.75
N ALA A 327 -10.14 -2.37 10.44
CA ALA A 327 -10.10 -2.44 11.91
C ALA A 327 -10.06 -1.05 12.56
N LYS A 328 -9.29 -0.09 11.99
CA LYS A 328 -9.16 1.28 12.52
C LYS A 328 -10.30 2.23 12.11
N LEU A 329 -11.07 1.91 11.06
CA LEU A 329 -12.19 2.72 10.56
C LEU A 329 -13.56 2.14 10.91
N ARG A 330 -13.63 0.91 11.44
CA ARG A 330 -14.89 0.29 11.82
C ARG A 330 -15.62 1.12 12.88
N SER A 331 -16.91 1.31 12.69
CA SER A 331 -17.75 2.01 13.66
C SER A 331 -18.47 1.00 14.54
N SER A 332 -18.28 1.09 15.85
CA SER A 332 -19.02 0.30 16.84
C SER A 332 -20.55 0.50 16.75
N LYS A 333 -21.00 1.66 16.25
CA LYS A 333 -22.44 1.98 16.07
C LYS A 333 -23.07 1.34 14.83
N LYS A 334 -22.29 0.91 13.82
CA LYS A 334 -22.76 0.39 12.52
C LYS A 334 -22.33 -1.06 12.27
N LYS A 335 -22.61 -2.00 13.19
CA LYS A 335 -22.40 -3.44 13.00
C LYS A 335 -21.13 -3.76 12.15
N ASN A 336 -19.96 -3.35 12.63
CA ASN A 336 -18.68 -3.70 12.02
C ASN A 336 -18.51 -3.31 10.52
N ARG A 337 -19.09 -2.17 10.09
CA ARG A 337 -18.97 -1.69 8.68
C ARG A 337 -17.94 -0.58 8.57
N SER A 338 -17.21 -0.58 7.46
CA SER A 338 -16.29 0.49 7.04
C SER A 338 -16.36 0.68 5.53
N ILE A 339 -15.76 1.77 5.03
CA ILE A 339 -15.63 2.02 3.60
C ILE A 339 -14.90 0.88 2.88
N ILE A 340 -13.97 0.18 3.55
CA ILE A 340 -13.24 -0.96 3.01
C ILE A 340 -14.22 -2.10 2.69
N TYR A 341 -15.04 -2.50 3.66
CA TYR A 341 -16.03 -3.56 3.46
C TYR A 341 -17.12 -3.15 2.47
N ASP A 342 -17.52 -1.88 2.46
CA ASP A 342 -18.50 -1.39 1.48
C ASP A 342 -17.99 -1.44 0.02
N CYS A 343 -16.66 -1.42 -0.18
CA CYS A 343 -16.02 -1.54 -1.49
C CYS A 343 -15.73 -3.00 -1.87
N PHE A 344 -15.10 -3.76 -0.98
CA PHE A 344 -14.41 -5.00 -1.34
C PHE A 344 -15.04 -6.27 -0.80
N GLN A 345 -15.93 -6.20 0.20
CA GLN A 345 -16.42 -7.40 0.85
C GLN A 345 -17.42 -8.16 -0.02
N GLY A 346 -17.02 -9.37 -0.44
CA GLY A 346 -17.89 -10.41 -0.95
C GLY A 346 -18.16 -11.48 0.10
N GLU A 347 -18.86 -12.55 -0.29
CA GLU A 347 -19.20 -13.70 0.57
C GLU A 347 -19.14 -14.99 -0.23
N LEU A 348 -18.46 -15.99 0.32
CA LEU A 348 -18.38 -17.35 -0.21
C LEU A 348 -19.14 -18.32 0.68
N GLU A 349 -19.81 -19.28 0.07
CA GLU A 349 -20.21 -20.52 0.69
C GLU A 349 -19.10 -21.53 0.48
N VAL A 350 -18.62 -22.11 1.56
CA VAL A 350 -17.56 -23.12 1.55
C VAL A 350 -18.16 -24.42 2.07
N VAL A 351 -18.14 -25.45 1.22
CA VAL A 351 -18.56 -26.81 1.58
C VAL A 351 -17.30 -27.64 1.75
N LYS A 352 -17.05 -28.11 2.98
CA LYS A 352 -15.91 -28.94 3.34
C LYS A 352 -16.38 -30.37 3.60
N GLU A 353 -15.83 -31.32 2.87
CA GLU A 353 -16.09 -32.74 3.03
C GLU A 353 -14.86 -33.42 3.65
N ILE A 354 -15.03 -34.02 4.83
CA ILE A 354 -13.95 -34.65 5.61
C ILE A 354 -14.36 -36.08 5.93
N HIS A 355 -13.43 -37.03 5.86
CA HIS A 355 -13.67 -38.38 6.32
C HIS A 355 -13.71 -38.43 7.86
N ARG A 356 -14.75 -39.08 8.45
CA ARG A 356 -15.00 -39.15 9.92
C ARG A 356 -13.76 -39.59 10.76
N LYS A 357 -12.85 -40.38 10.18
CA LYS A 357 -11.63 -40.81 10.85
C LYS A 357 -10.65 -39.67 11.18
N HIS A 358 -10.77 -38.52 10.53
CA HIS A 358 -9.90 -37.36 10.72
C HIS A 358 -10.54 -36.25 11.55
N LEU A 359 -11.77 -36.43 12.04
CA LEU A 359 -12.48 -35.46 12.89
C LEU A 359 -12.03 -35.49 14.35
N LEU A 360 -11.35 -36.52 14.79
CA LEU A 360 -10.95 -36.64 16.21
C LEU A 360 -9.84 -35.70 16.65
N ASP A 361 -9.15 -35.03 15.69
CA ASP A 361 -8.07 -34.08 15.95
C ASP A 361 -8.51 -32.59 15.92
N ASP A 362 -9.71 -32.29 15.39
CA ASP A 362 -10.17 -30.90 15.13
C ASP A 362 -11.30 -30.42 16.08
N GLU A 363 -11.70 -31.19 17.12
CA GLU A 363 -12.86 -30.84 17.97
C GLU A 363 -12.68 -29.59 18.88
N GLN A 364 -11.53 -28.90 18.84
CA GLN A 364 -11.29 -27.71 19.67
C GLN A 364 -11.62 -26.36 19.02
N ASN A 365 -11.93 -26.31 17.72
CA ASN A 365 -12.25 -25.05 17.01
C ASN A 365 -13.58 -25.11 16.26
N GLY A 366 -14.68 -25.34 16.96
CA GLY A 366 -16.02 -25.27 16.41
C GLY A 366 -16.43 -23.81 16.15
N GLU A 367 -16.31 -23.34 14.90
CA GLU A 367 -16.88 -22.05 14.48
C GLU A 367 -18.40 -22.07 14.63
N ALA A 368 -18.92 -21.09 15.39
CA ALA A 368 -20.35 -20.87 15.61
C ALA A 368 -21.02 -20.49 14.28
N GLY A 369 -21.85 -21.36 13.72
CA GLY A 369 -22.68 -21.11 12.53
C GLY A 369 -22.56 -22.11 11.38
N SER A 370 -21.80 -23.19 11.53
CA SER A 370 -21.70 -24.23 10.50
C SER A 370 -22.84 -25.26 10.60
N GLN A 371 -23.48 -25.56 9.45
CA GLN A 371 -24.40 -26.69 9.35
C GLN A 371 -23.59 -27.96 9.07
N VAL A 372 -23.72 -28.96 9.93
CA VAL A 372 -23.02 -30.25 9.81
C VAL A 372 -24.02 -31.34 9.40
N GLU A 373 -23.83 -31.94 8.25
CA GLU A 373 -24.61 -33.10 7.78
C GLU A 373 -23.69 -34.32 7.67
N THR A 374 -24.12 -35.46 8.24
CA THR A 374 -23.36 -36.71 8.15
C THR A 374 -24.03 -37.64 7.12
N THR A 375 -23.27 -38.02 6.11
CA THR A 375 -23.75 -39.00 5.09
C THR A 375 -23.53 -40.45 5.53
N SER A 376 -24.29 -41.37 4.97
CA SER A 376 -24.21 -42.81 5.27
C SER A 376 -22.85 -43.45 4.99
N ASP A 377 -22.01 -42.79 4.22
CA ASP A 377 -20.66 -43.25 3.80
C ASP A 377 -19.52 -42.84 4.75
N GLY A 378 -19.84 -42.27 5.93
CA GLY A 378 -18.84 -41.84 6.92
C GLY A 378 -18.11 -40.56 6.51
N MET A 379 -18.62 -39.82 5.53
CA MET A 379 -18.18 -38.45 5.20
C MET A 379 -19.01 -37.45 5.98
N VAL A 380 -18.35 -36.46 6.52
CA VAL A 380 -18.99 -35.31 7.20
C VAL A 380 -18.85 -34.10 6.31
N THR A 381 -20.01 -33.52 5.97
CA THR A 381 -20.09 -32.29 5.17
C THR A 381 -20.37 -31.13 6.09
N GLN A 382 -19.49 -30.15 6.08
CA GLN A 382 -19.60 -28.89 6.83
C GLN A 382 -19.77 -27.75 5.83
N THR A 383 -20.87 -27.00 5.96
CA THR A 383 -21.13 -25.81 5.15
C THR A 383 -20.96 -24.56 6.00
N SER A 384 -20.10 -23.64 5.56
CA SER A 384 -19.84 -22.36 6.22
C SER A 384 -19.94 -21.20 5.23
N ARG A 385 -20.23 -19.99 5.75
CA ARG A 385 -20.23 -18.75 4.98
C ARG A 385 -19.06 -17.90 5.42
N VAL A 386 -18.17 -17.59 4.48
CA VAL A 386 -16.93 -16.89 4.75
C VAL A 386 -16.89 -15.58 3.96
N PRO A 387 -16.70 -14.42 4.63
CA PRO A 387 -16.46 -13.17 3.93
C PRO A 387 -15.07 -13.18 3.29
N PHE A 388 -14.94 -12.51 2.15
CA PHE A 388 -13.65 -12.33 1.48
C PHE A 388 -13.48 -10.89 0.99
N LEU A 389 -12.23 -10.44 0.89
CA LEU A 389 -11.83 -9.19 0.26
C LEU A 389 -11.12 -9.41 -1.08
N MET A 390 -10.55 -10.61 -1.28
CA MET A 390 -9.79 -10.99 -2.46
C MET A 390 -10.03 -12.47 -2.79
N LEU A 391 -10.06 -12.81 -4.09
CA LEU A 391 -10.16 -14.18 -4.57
C LEU A 391 -8.83 -14.65 -5.15
N GLY A 392 -8.28 -15.73 -4.60
CA GLY A 392 -7.09 -16.40 -5.12
C GLY A 392 -7.45 -17.40 -6.22
N LEU A 393 -6.87 -17.23 -7.39
CA LEU A 393 -7.06 -18.06 -8.59
C LEU A 393 -5.84 -18.95 -8.81
N ASP A 394 -6.05 -20.26 -8.85
CA ASP A 394 -4.97 -21.21 -9.08
C ASP A 394 -4.73 -21.35 -10.58
N LEU A 395 -3.48 -21.19 -10.99
CA LEU A 395 -3.06 -21.41 -12.38
C LEU A 395 -2.82 -22.90 -12.62
N PRO A 396 -3.10 -23.40 -13.84
CA PRO A 396 -2.73 -24.77 -14.19
C PRO A 396 -1.20 -24.94 -14.08
N PRO A 397 -0.72 -26.12 -13.67
CA PRO A 397 0.72 -26.36 -13.60
C PRO A 397 1.34 -26.17 -14.98
N PRO A 398 2.55 -25.56 -15.07
CA PRO A 398 3.26 -25.44 -16.34
C PRO A 398 3.59 -26.82 -16.89
N PRO A 399 3.62 -26.99 -18.24
CA PRO A 399 3.97 -28.30 -18.85
C PRO A 399 5.36 -28.74 -18.40
N LEU A 400 5.46 -29.97 -17.90
CA LEU A 400 6.68 -30.58 -17.38
C LEU A 400 7.76 -30.79 -18.45
N PHE A 401 7.33 -31.01 -19.70
CA PHE A 401 8.22 -31.25 -20.83
C PHE A 401 8.04 -30.13 -21.87
N LYS A 402 9.12 -29.45 -22.16
CA LYS A 402 9.20 -28.55 -23.31
C LYS A 402 9.81 -29.33 -24.47
N ASP A 403 9.03 -29.65 -25.47
CA ASP A 403 9.57 -30.17 -26.72
C ASP A 403 10.61 -29.17 -27.27
N ALA A 404 11.69 -29.71 -27.85
CA ALA A 404 12.79 -28.88 -28.40
C ALA A 404 12.30 -27.88 -29.47
N MET A 405 11.17 -28.18 -30.14
CA MET A 405 10.53 -27.29 -31.12
C MET A 405 9.56 -26.27 -30.47
N GLU A 406 9.05 -26.50 -29.26
CA GLU A 406 8.07 -25.65 -28.58
C GLU A 406 8.69 -24.71 -27.53
N LYS A 407 10.00 -24.51 -27.55
CA LYS A 407 10.75 -23.70 -26.56
C LYS A 407 10.20 -22.28 -26.32
N ASN A 408 9.39 -21.77 -27.24
CA ASN A 408 8.87 -20.41 -27.20
C ASN A 408 7.36 -20.31 -26.97
N ILE A 409 6.65 -21.41 -26.73
CA ILE A 409 5.21 -21.36 -26.48
C ILE A 409 4.98 -21.05 -25.01
N ILE A 410 4.45 -19.84 -24.74
CA ILE A 410 4.01 -19.44 -23.41
C ILE A 410 2.62 -20.05 -23.18
N PRO A 411 2.41 -20.87 -22.11
CA PRO A 411 1.11 -21.44 -21.83
C PRO A 411 0.09 -20.34 -21.55
N GLN A 412 -1.14 -20.55 -22.01
CA GLN A 412 -2.24 -19.59 -21.86
C GLN A 412 -3.47 -20.26 -21.28
N VAL A 413 -4.20 -19.53 -20.44
CA VAL A 413 -5.47 -19.99 -19.85
C VAL A 413 -6.47 -18.84 -19.83
N PRO A 414 -7.71 -19.06 -20.31
CA PRO A 414 -8.77 -18.06 -20.15
C PRO A 414 -9.16 -17.87 -18.68
N LEU A 415 -9.40 -16.63 -18.26
CA LEU A 415 -9.80 -16.28 -16.89
C LEU A 415 -11.02 -17.09 -16.42
N PHE A 416 -12.00 -17.31 -17.30
CA PHE A 416 -13.20 -18.05 -16.94
C PHE A 416 -12.93 -19.52 -16.57
N ASN A 417 -11.87 -20.14 -17.08
CA ASN A 417 -11.51 -21.51 -16.70
C ASN A 417 -11.03 -21.60 -15.26
N ILE A 418 -10.26 -20.62 -14.80
CA ILE A 418 -9.76 -20.58 -13.43
C ILE A 418 -10.80 -20.04 -12.44
N LEU A 419 -11.79 -19.27 -12.91
CA LEU A 419 -12.94 -18.83 -12.11
C LEU A 419 -13.91 -19.97 -11.79
N LYS A 420 -13.91 -21.08 -12.55
CA LYS A 420 -14.74 -22.28 -12.27
C LYS A 420 -14.53 -22.85 -10.87
N LYS A 421 -13.38 -22.61 -10.25
CA LYS A 421 -13.15 -22.94 -8.84
C LYS A 421 -14.29 -22.46 -7.91
N PHE A 422 -14.99 -21.39 -8.27
CA PHE A 422 -16.03 -20.76 -7.48
C PHE A 422 -17.45 -21.05 -7.97
N ASP A 423 -17.63 -22.09 -8.78
CA ASP A 423 -18.94 -22.49 -9.34
C ASP A 423 -19.83 -23.28 -8.35
N GLY A 424 -19.27 -23.72 -7.21
CA GLY A 424 -19.94 -24.53 -6.21
C GLY A 424 -19.94 -26.05 -6.52
N GLU A 425 -19.40 -26.45 -7.68
CA GLU A 425 -19.35 -27.85 -8.15
C GLU A 425 -17.90 -28.35 -8.20
N THR A 426 -16.95 -27.49 -8.62
CA THR A 426 -15.54 -27.82 -8.75
C THR A 426 -14.91 -28.16 -7.40
N VAL A 427 -14.41 -29.40 -7.29
CA VAL A 427 -13.75 -29.90 -6.06
C VAL A 427 -12.29 -29.50 -6.05
N THR A 428 -11.87 -28.87 -4.96
CA THR A 428 -10.46 -28.60 -4.66
C THR A 428 -10.04 -29.51 -3.51
N GLU A 429 -8.99 -30.32 -3.71
CA GLU A 429 -8.43 -31.14 -2.65
C GLU A 429 -7.40 -30.35 -1.85
N VAL A 430 -7.56 -30.36 -0.52
CA VAL A 430 -6.63 -29.75 0.44
C VAL A 430 -6.05 -30.87 1.28
N VAL A 431 -4.72 -30.98 1.30
CA VAL A 431 -4.01 -32.13 1.90
C VAL A 431 -3.61 -31.89 3.36
N ARG A 432 -3.62 -30.65 3.85
CA ARG A 432 -3.22 -30.31 5.23
C ARG A 432 -4.25 -29.42 5.90
N PRO A 433 -4.50 -29.56 7.23
CA PRO A 433 -3.96 -30.56 8.16
C PRO A 433 -4.50 -31.97 7.93
N SER A 434 -5.68 -32.10 7.31
CA SER A 434 -6.31 -33.36 6.92
C SER A 434 -6.74 -33.31 5.45
N ILE A 435 -6.85 -34.48 4.79
CA ILE A 435 -7.36 -34.56 3.43
C ILE A 435 -8.84 -34.17 3.45
N ALA A 436 -9.13 -32.99 2.89
CA ALA A 436 -10.49 -32.45 2.77
C ALA A 436 -10.79 -32.09 1.31
N ARG A 437 -12.02 -32.37 0.88
CA ARG A 437 -12.55 -31.88 -0.40
C ARG A 437 -13.34 -30.61 -0.15
N MET A 438 -12.98 -29.55 -0.84
CA MET A 438 -13.61 -28.25 -0.66
C MET A 438 -14.26 -27.80 -1.96
N ARG A 439 -15.48 -27.26 -1.85
CA ARG A 439 -16.20 -26.58 -2.92
C ARG A 439 -16.48 -25.15 -2.50
N TYR A 440 -16.34 -24.22 -3.42
CA TYR A 440 -16.54 -22.80 -3.18
C TYR A 440 -17.62 -22.25 -4.09
N ARG A 441 -18.58 -21.53 -3.53
CA ARG A 441 -19.63 -20.84 -4.27
C ARG A 441 -19.68 -19.38 -3.88
N VAL A 442 -19.69 -18.46 -4.85
CA VAL A 442 -19.90 -17.04 -4.58
C VAL A 442 -21.38 -16.80 -4.25
N ILE A 443 -21.64 -16.24 -3.05
CA ILE A 443 -22.99 -15.85 -2.62
C ILE A 443 -23.23 -14.38 -2.85
N ARG A 444 -22.23 -13.53 -2.57
CA ARG A 444 -22.33 -12.09 -2.73
C ARG A 444 -21.09 -11.53 -3.42
N LEU A 445 -21.32 -10.78 -4.48
CA LEU A 445 -20.29 -10.09 -5.22
C LEU A 445 -19.96 -8.74 -4.58
N PRO A 446 -18.67 -8.36 -4.47
CA PRO A 446 -18.25 -7.04 -4.02
C PRO A 446 -18.43 -5.99 -5.12
N LYS A 447 -18.44 -4.70 -4.76
CA LYS A 447 -18.43 -3.60 -5.75
C LYS A 447 -17.10 -3.51 -6.50
N TYR A 448 -16.01 -3.80 -5.81
CA TYR A 448 -14.66 -3.88 -6.37
C TYR A 448 -14.10 -5.27 -6.08
N MET A 449 -13.88 -6.04 -7.11
CA MET A 449 -13.41 -7.42 -7.00
C MET A 449 -11.90 -7.47 -7.23
N ILE A 450 -11.18 -7.97 -6.23
CA ILE A 450 -9.73 -8.19 -6.33
C ILE A 450 -9.50 -9.66 -6.67
N LEU A 451 -8.80 -9.92 -7.77
CA LEU A 451 -8.38 -11.26 -8.22
C LEU A 451 -6.85 -11.35 -8.11
N HIS A 452 -6.38 -12.40 -7.46
CA HIS A 452 -4.95 -12.70 -7.34
C HIS A 452 -4.65 -14.01 -8.10
N MET A 453 -3.77 -13.96 -9.11
CA MET A 453 -3.24 -15.10 -9.84
C MET A 453 -2.10 -15.70 -9.03
N ARG A 454 -2.28 -16.91 -8.49
CA ARG A 454 -1.27 -17.60 -7.69
C ARG A 454 -0.15 -18.10 -8.58
N ARG A 455 0.81 -17.21 -8.88
CA ARG A 455 1.94 -17.52 -9.78
C ARG A 455 3.13 -18.11 -9.07
N PHE A 456 3.31 -17.79 -7.79
CA PHE A 456 4.46 -18.22 -7.03
C PHE A 456 4.13 -19.47 -6.22
N THR A 457 4.86 -20.55 -6.48
CA THR A 457 4.77 -21.81 -5.73
C THR A 457 6.08 -22.02 -4.98
N LYS A 458 5.99 -22.18 -3.65
CA LYS A 458 7.14 -22.46 -2.82
C LYS A 458 7.33 -23.99 -2.71
N ASN A 459 8.41 -24.48 -3.28
CA ASN A 459 8.89 -25.84 -3.04
C ASN A 459 9.87 -25.83 -1.85
N ASN A 460 10.22 -27.00 -1.30
CA ASN A 460 11.12 -27.08 -0.13
C ASN A 460 12.47 -26.37 -0.32
N PHE A 461 12.90 -26.11 -1.54
CA PHE A 461 14.22 -25.57 -1.86
C PHE A 461 14.20 -24.21 -2.54
N PHE A 462 13.16 -23.89 -3.31
CA PHE A 462 13.08 -22.65 -4.09
C PHE A 462 11.64 -22.22 -4.37
N VAL A 463 11.49 -20.98 -4.81
CA VAL A 463 10.21 -20.43 -5.27
C VAL A 463 10.20 -20.46 -6.80
N GLU A 464 9.16 -21.03 -7.37
CA GLU A 464 8.94 -21.05 -8.82
C GLU A 464 7.85 -20.05 -9.22
N LYS A 465 8.06 -19.39 -10.36
CA LYS A 465 7.05 -18.52 -10.96
C LYS A 465 6.39 -19.23 -12.14
N ASN A 466 5.08 -19.38 -12.08
CA ASN A 466 4.27 -19.93 -13.17
C ASN A 466 4.10 -18.86 -14.28
N PRO A 467 4.64 -19.07 -15.50
CA PRO A 467 4.62 -18.08 -16.58
C PRO A 467 3.30 -18.08 -17.36
N THR A 468 2.32 -18.89 -17.01
CA THR A 468 1.06 -19.02 -17.76
C THR A 468 0.37 -17.67 -17.90
N LEU A 469 0.11 -17.24 -19.12
CA LEU A 469 -0.65 -16.03 -19.40
C LEU A 469 -2.15 -16.31 -19.15
N VAL A 470 -2.78 -15.38 -18.44
CA VAL A 470 -4.23 -15.41 -18.24
C VAL A 470 -4.88 -14.48 -19.25
N ASN A 471 -5.72 -15.02 -20.12
CA ASN A 471 -6.51 -14.24 -21.06
C ASN A 471 -7.77 -13.72 -20.35
N PHE A 472 -7.86 -12.42 -20.18
CA PHE A 472 -8.93 -11.76 -19.45
C PHE A 472 -9.53 -10.59 -20.24
N PRO A 473 -10.83 -10.30 -20.10
CA PRO A 473 -11.44 -9.13 -20.68
C PRO A 473 -11.11 -7.88 -19.85
N VAL A 474 -10.71 -6.81 -20.54
CA VAL A 474 -10.51 -5.48 -19.93
C VAL A 474 -11.86 -4.80 -19.63
N LYS A 475 -12.86 -5.03 -20.48
CA LYS A 475 -14.22 -4.51 -20.32
C LYS A 475 -15.25 -5.65 -20.40
N ASN A 476 -16.38 -5.46 -19.71
CA ASN A 476 -17.54 -6.35 -19.79
C ASN A 476 -17.28 -7.79 -19.35
N LEU A 477 -16.55 -8.00 -18.27
CA LEU A 477 -16.46 -9.31 -17.63
C LEU A 477 -17.83 -9.67 -17.02
N GLU A 478 -18.58 -10.57 -17.65
CA GLU A 478 -19.91 -10.99 -17.19
C GLU A 478 -19.78 -12.26 -16.35
N LEU A 479 -19.76 -12.13 -15.03
CA LEU A 479 -19.50 -13.26 -14.12
C LEU A 479 -20.61 -14.31 -14.12
N LYS A 480 -21.88 -13.94 -14.33
CA LYS A 480 -22.99 -14.89 -14.33
C LYS A 480 -22.89 -15.95 -15.44
N ASP A 481 -22.13 -15.68 -16.51
CA ASP A 481 -21.92 -16.61 -17.63
C ASP A 481 -20.92 -17.72 -17.25
N TYR A 482 -20.15 -17.54 -16.15
CA TYR A 482 -19.08 -18.46 -15.74
C TYR A 482 -19.27 -19.01 -14.33
N ILE A 483 -19.94 -18.27 -13.46
CA ILE A 483 -20.16 -18.61 -12.06
C ILE A 483 -21.67 -18.57 -11.78
N PRO A 484 -22.28 -19.69 -11.30
CA PRO A 484 -23.67 -19.68 -10.88
C PRO A 484 -23.85 -18.77 -9.69
N LEU A 485 -24.51 -17.64 -9.90
CA LEU A 485 -24.81 -16.66 -8.87
C LEU A 485 -26.19 -16.90 -8.28
N PRO A 486 -26.41 -16.63 -6.99
CA PRO A 486 -27.73 -16.76 -6.37
C PRO A 486 -28.72 -15.84 -7.07
N LYS A 487 -29.96 -16.31 -7.24
CA LYS A 487 -31.03 -15.50 -7.82
C LYS A 487 -31.28 -14.28 -6.93
N PRO A 488 -31.31 -13.06 -7.49
CA PRO A 488 -31.62 -11.88 -6.71
C PRO A 488 -33.06 -11.94 -6.18
N LYS A 489 -33.33 -11.26 -5.08
CA LYS A 489 -34.70 -11.07 -4.60
C LYS A 489 -35.50 -10.32 -5.69
N GLU A 490 -36.82 -10.54 -5.75
CA GLU A 490 -37.71 -10.06 -6.82
C GLU A 490 -37.58 -8.56 -7.18
N SER A 491 -37.03 -7.74 -6.28
CA SER A 491 -36.84 -6.30 -6.47
C SER A 491 -35.41 -5.87 -6.85
N GLU A 492 -34.44 -6.78 -6.85
CA GLU A 492 -33.03 -6.43 -7.08
C GLU A 492 -32.55 -6.97 -8.44
N LYS A 493 -31.97 -6.11 -9.26
CA LYS A 493 -31.30 -6.52 -10.50
C LYS A 493 -29.92 -7.09 -10.16
N LEU A 494 -29.63 -8.31 -10.61
CA LEU A 494 -28.31 -8.92 -10.46
C LEU A 494 -27.27 -8.12 -11.23
N ARG A 495 -26.31 -7.54 -10.51
CA ARG A 495 -25.17 -6.80 -11.09
C ARG A 495 -23.97 -7.75 -11.12
N SER A 496 -23.66 -8.30 -12.27
CA SER A 496 -22.59 -9.30 -12.47
C SER A 496 -21.53 -8.89 -13.48
N LYS A 497 -21.69 -7.70 -14.09
CA LYS A 497 -20.73 -7.13 -15.03
C LYS A 497 -19.66 -6.31 -14.33
N TYR A 498 -18.44 -6.45 -14.81
CA TYR A 498 -17.27 -5.76 -14.27
C TYR A 498 -16.35 -5.26 -15.37
N ASP A 499 -15.68 -4.13 -15.09
CA ASP A 499 -14.59 -3.59 -15.92
C ASP A 499 -13.29 -3.56 -15.13
N LEU A 500 -12.18 -3.90 -15.77
CA LEU A 500 -10.85 -3.82 -15.18
C LEU A 500 -10.46 -2.35 -14.98
N ILE A 501 -9.97 -2.01 -13.79
CA ILE A 501 -9.50 -0.66 -13.46
C ILE A 501 -8.03 -0.62 -13.06
N ALA A 502 -7.48 -1.74 -12.60
CA ALA A 502 -6.05 -1.86 -12.27
C ALA A 502 -5.57 -3.30 -12.51
N ASN A 503 -4.34 -3.43 -13.00
CA ASN A 503 -3.67 -4.72 -13.23
C ASN A 503 -2.21 -4.62 -12.80
N ILE A 504 -1.83 -5.29 -11.71
CA ILE A 504 -0.46 -5.39 -11.20
C ILE A 504 0.22 -6.57 -11.89
N VAL A 505 1.47 -6.34 -12.28
CA VAL A 505 2.33 -7.31 -12.99
C VAL A 505 3.64 -7.41 -12.24
N HIS A 506 4.21 -8.60 -12.20
CA HIS A 506 5.55 -8.86 -11.70
C HIS A 506 6.48 -9.21 -12.86
N ASP A 507 7.55 -8.44 -13.01
CA ASP A 507 8.60 -8.71 -14.00
C ASP A 507 9.84 -9.27 -13.29
N GLY A 508 10.44 -10.30 -13.91
CA GLY A 508 11.65 -10.94 -13.39
C GLY A 508 11.40 -12.29 -12.72
N LYS A 509 12.42 -12.77 -12.02
CA LYS A 509 12.42 -14.05 -11.29
C LYS A 509 11.86 -13.86 -9.88
N PRO A 510 11.41 -14.94 -9.22
CA PRO A 510 11.02 -14.88 -7.82
C PRO A 510 12.14 -14.33 -6.93
N GLY A 511 11.82 -13.29 -6.14
CA GLY A 511 12.79 -12.67 -5.23
C GLY A 511 13.81 -11.71 -5.86
N GLU A 512 13.79 -11.53 -7.18
CA GLU A 512 14.71 -10.63 -7.92
C GLU A 512 13.96 -9.75 -8.93
N GLY A 513 12.66 -9.66 -8.85
CA GLY A 513 11.85 -8.93 -9.80
C GLY A 513 11.45 -7.55 -9.31
N CYS A 514 10.67 -6.87 -10.13
CA CYS A 514 10.01 -5.62 -9.77
C CYS A 514 8.53 -5.66 -10.14
N TYR A 515 7.75 -4.82 -9.47
CA TYR A 515 6.33 -4.68 -9.73
C TYR A 515 6.05 -3.41 -10.52
N ARG A 516 5.10 -3.51 -11.46
CA ARG A 516 4.50 -2.38 -12.15
C ARG A 516 2.99 -2.54 -12.22
N VAL A 517 2.28 -1.45 -12.46
CA VAL A 517 0.83 -1.47 -12.50
C VAL A 517 0.30 -0.73 -13.72
N PHE A 518 -0.70 -1.33 -14.35
CA PHE A 518 -1.53 -0.68 -15.35
C PHE A 518 -2.81 -0.19 -14.67
N VAL A 519 -3.13 1.09 -14.83
CA VAL A 519 -4.31 1.70 -14.21
C VAL A 519 -5.11 2.48 -15.24
N GLN A 520 -6.44 2.43 -15.10
CA GLN A 520 -7.33 3.21 -15.94
C GLN A 520 -7.66 4.57 -15.31
N ARG A 521 -7.58 5.62 -16.11
CA ARG A 521 -8.09 6.93 -15.76
C ARG A 521 -9.53 7.10 -16.26
N LYS A 522 -10.48 7.27 -15.35
CA LYS A 522 -11.92 7.34 -15.67
C LYS A 522 -12.30 8.51 -16.58
N SER A 523 -11.67 9.69 -16.44
CA SER A 523 -12.04 10.89 -17.20
C SER A 523 -11.85 10.75 -18.70
N GLU A 524 -10.95 9.90 -19.15
CA GLU A 524 -10.56 9.72 -20.54
C GLU A 524 -10.69 8.26 -21.00
N GLU A 525 -10.95 7.34 -20.05
CA GLU A 525 -10.89 5.89 -20.22
C GLU A 525 -9.51 5.40 -20.73
N ALA A 526 -8.48 6.25 -20.63
CA ALA A 526 -7.12 5.95 -21.05
C ALA A 526 -6.42 5.07 -20.01
N TRP A 527 -5.49 4.26 -20.48
CA TRP A 527 -4.66 3.39 -19.65
C TRP A 527 -3.28 3.96 -19.47
N TYR A 528 -2.74 3.82 -18.28
CA TYR A 528 -1.40 4.25 -17.90
C TYR A 528 -0.64 3.11 -17.26
N GLU A 529 0.59 2.93 -17.69
CA GLU A 529 1.58 2.08 -17.04
C GLU A 529 2.36 2.91 -16.03
N MET A 530 2.45 2.43 -14.81
CA MET A 530 3.17 3.08 -13.72
C MET A 530 4.19 2.12 -13.12
N GLN A 531 5.43 2.55 -13.11
CA GLN A 531 6.53 1.90 -12.42
C GLN A 531 7.30 2.98 -11.66
N ASP A 532 7.08 3.05 -10.37
CA ASP A 532 7.65 4.05 -9.48
C ASP A 532 7.42 5.50 -9.98
N LEU A 533 8.46 6.21 -10.38
CA LEU A 533 8.37 7.57 -10.91
C LEU A 533 7.92 7.63 -12.38
N HIS A 534 8.02 6.51 -13.10
CA HIS A 534 7.65 6.47 -14.51
C HIS A 534 6.15 6.28 -14.69
N VAL A 535 5.53 7.20 -15.40
CA VAL A 535 4.10 7.18 -15.76
C VAL A 535 3.99 7.39 -17.25
N THR A 536 3.54 6.37 -17.98
CA THR A 536 3.39 6.40 -19.43
C THR A 536 2.01 5.97 -19.87
N GLU A 537 1.44 6.66 -20.84
CA GLU A 537 0.18 6.25 -21.46
C GLU A 537 0.38 4.97 -22.26
N THR A 538 -0.56 4.04 -22.17
CA THR A 538 -0.50 2.74 -22.85
C THR A 538 -1.84 2.36 -23.46
N LEU A 539 -1.85 1.32 -24.27
CA LEU A 539 -3.05 0.82 -24.93
C LEU A 539 -3.71 -0.30 -24.12
N PRO A 540 -5.05 -0.44 -24.16
CA PRO A 540 -5.76 -1.54 -23.50
C PRO A 540 -5.27 -2.94 -23.94
N GLN A 541 -4.80 -3.06 -25.18
CA GLN A 541 -4.24 -4.30 -25.72
C GLN A 541 -2.96 -4.70 -24.99
N MET A 542 -2.11 -3.75 -24.62
CA MET A 542 -0.89 -4.02 -23.86
C MET A 542 -1.23 -4.51 -22.44
N VAL A 543 -2.29 -3.96 -21.85
CA VAL A 543 -2.80 -4.44 -20.56
C VAL A 543 -3.28 -5.89 -20.67
N ALA A 544 -4.06 -6.21 -21.71
CA ALA A 544 -4.60 -7.56 -21.93
C ALA A 544 -3.54 -8.63 -22.21
N LEU A 545 -2.38 -8.24 -22.76
CA LEU A 545 -1.25 -9.12 -23.06
C LEU A 545 -0.26 -9.25 -21.90
N SER A 546 -0.45 -8.51 -20.82
CA SER A 546 0.48 -8.50 -19.69
C SER A 546 0.32 -9.74 -18.80
N GLU A 547 1.40 -10.10 -18.10
CA GLU A 547 1.41 -11.22 -17.15
C GLU A 547 0.75 -10.81 -15.83
N ALA A 548 -0.60 -10.82 -15.80
CA ALA A 548 -1.38 -10.39 -14.65
C ALA A 548 -0.99 -11.15 -13.37
N TYR A 549 -0.75 -10.41 -12.29
CA TYR A 549 -0.50 -10.94 -10.96
C TYR A 549 -1.66 -10.63 -10.01
N MET A 550 -2.11 -9.38 -9.95
CA MET A 550 -3.29 -8.98 -9.19
C MET A 550 -4.12 -7.99 -9.99
N GLN A 551 -5.43 -8.20 -10.04
CA GLN A 551 -6.37 -7.40 -10.81
C GLN A 551 -7.46 -6.82 -9.93
N ILE A 552 -7.89 -5.59 -10.22
CA ILE A 552 -9.05 -4.97 -9.59
C ILE A 552 -10.08 -4.65 -10.66
N TYR A 553 -11.27 -5.20 -10.48
CA TYR A 553 -12.42 -4.98 -11.33
C TYR A 553 -13.49 -4.17 -10.61
N GLU A 554 -14.08 -3.19 -11.28
CA GLU A 554 -15.19 -2.38 -10.81
C GLU A 554 -16.51 -2.88 -11.36
N GLN A 555 -17.51 -3.09 -10.49
CA GLN A 555 -18.85 -3.51 -10.88
C GLN A 555 -19.57 -2.38 -11.63
N HIS A 556 -20.25 -2.71 -12.73
CA HIS A 556 -21.11 -1.77 -13.42
C HIS A 556 -22.28 -1.33 -12.53
N GLU A 557 -22.65 -0.04 -12.58
CA GLU A 557 -23.78 0.53 -11.83
C GLU A 557 -25.16 0.05 -12.35
#